data_5c34373e01dec6908e176c878e678bf7
#
_entry.id   5c34373e01dec6908e176c878e678bf7
#
_cell.length_a   1.000
_cell.length_b   1.000
_cell.length_c   1.000
_cell.angle_alpha   90.00
_cell.angle_beta   90.00
_cell.angle_gamma   90.00
#
_symmetry.space_group_name_H-M   'P 1'
#
loop_
_entity.id
_entity.type
_entity.pdbx_description
1 polymer ?
#
loop_
_entity_poly.entity_id
_entity_poly.type
_entity_poly.pdbx_seq_one_letter_code
_entity_poly.pdbx_strand_id
1 'polypeptide(L)'
;MKKNQLSGVIFVFLSAVIFGFTPVLAAISYQGGNNGINMAFLRAFLPIPVLLLLWFFTARKSVPTRRQVGTGVILGGLLFGCTLLLYSSYAYISPGIATTLHFMYPLYVVLFNTVFRRQKPGLIRIVGMLLGMIGAVMLVDLGGGSSDPVGLFLAFLSGIFYAAYILVLQKESASPMPLYQLMTIVSISGAALCAVVGLSMGKLTLALTAPAWGYAVSVA
;
A
#
# COMPACT_ATOMS: atom_id res chain seq x y z
N MET A 1 20.23 -23.35 -8.72
CA MET A 1 19.91 -22.06 -8.08
C MET A 1 20.89 -21.83 -6.93
N LYS A 2 21.55 -20.69 -6.86
CA LYS A 2 22.44 -20.35 -5.73
C LYS A 2 21.59 -20.24 -4.45
N LYS A 3 22.10 -20.73 -3.31
CA LYS A 3 21.40 -20.76 -2.00
C LYS A 3 20.68 -19.44 -1.65
N ASN A 4 21.25 -18.30 -2.00
CA ASN A 4 20.68 -16.97 -1.79
C ASN A 4 19.46 -16.66 -2.69
N GLN A 5 19.36 -17.29 -3.88
CA GLN A 5 18.20 -17.09 -4.77
C GLN A 5 16.98 -17.88 -4.26
N LEU A 6 17.18 -19.07 -3.74
CA LEU A 6 16.09 -19.87 -3.15
C LEU A 6 15.50 -19.18 -1.92
N SER A 7 16.34 -18.66 -1.02
CA SER A 7 15.87 -17.88 0.13
C SER A 7 15.06 -16.65 -0.29
N GLY A 8 15.53 -15.93 -1.32
CA GLY A 8 14.80 -14.77 -1.86
C GLY A 8 13.40 -15.14 -2.40
N VAL A 9 13.29 -16.25 -3.12
CA VAL A 9 11.99 -16.75 -3.63
C VAL A 9 11.05 -17.12 -2.49
N ILE A 10 11.56 -17.80 -1.45
CA ILE A 10 10.76 -18.17 -0.27
C ILE A 10 10.23 -16.92 0.44
N PHE A 11 11.06 -15.90 0.66
CA PHE A 11 10.61 -14.65 1.29
C PHE A 11 9.58 -13.92 0.46
N VAL A 12 9.73 -13.87 -0.87
CA VAL A 12 8.73 -13.27 -1.77
C VAL A 12 7.41 -14.03 -1.70
N PHE A 13 7.45 -15.36 -1.71
CA PHE A 13 6.25 -16.19 -1.59
C PHE A 13 5.52 -15.98 -0.25
N LEU A 14 6.25 -16.01 0.87
CA LEU A 14 5.69 -15.75 2.20
C LEU A 14 5.08 -14.35 2.28
N SER A 15 5.78 -13.35 1.74
CA SER A 15 5.26 -11.98 1.66
C SER A 15 3.96 -11.91 0.87
N ALA A 16 3.87 -12.58 -0.29
CA ALA A 16 2.67 -12.61 -1.11
C ALA A 16 1.48 -13.24 -0.37
N VAL A 17 1.72 -14.33 0.38
CA VAL A 17 0.69 -14.97 1.21
C VAL A 17 0.19 -14.04 2.30
N ILE A 18 1.10 -13.39 3.04
CA ILE A 18 0.75 -12.41 4.09
C ILE A 18 -0.07 -11.26 3.49
N PHE A 19 0.39 -10.69 2.37
CA PHE A 19 -0.33 -9.62 1.69
C PHE A 19 -1.71 -10.05 1.19
N GLY A 20 -1.89 -11.32 0.79
CA GLY A 20 -3.18 -11.86 0.38
C GLY A 20 -4.22 -11.90 1.51
N PHE A 21 -3.80 -12.15 2.75
CA PHE A 21 -4.69 -12.12 3.93
C PHE A 21 -4.99 -10.73 4.46
N THR A 22 -4.11 -9.77 4.22
CA THR A 22 -4.23 -8.39 4.74
C THR A 22 -5.59 -7.72 4.46
N PRO A 23 -6.17 -7.75 3.24
CA PRO A 23 -7.47 -7.13 2.96
C PRO A 23 -8.61 -7.75 3.74
N VAL A 24 -8.58 -9.08 3.92
CA VAL A 24 -9.61 -9.82 4.65
C VAL A 24 -9.57 -9.47 6.13
N LEU A 25 -8.39 -9.50 6.74
CA LEU A 25 -8.19 -9.12 8.14
C LEU A 25 -8.59 -7.67 8.41
N ALA A 26 -8.26 -6.76 7.49
CA ALA A 26 -8.66 -5.37 7.56
C ALA A 26 -10.20 -5.23 7.57
N ALA A 27 -10.89 -5.89 6.64
CA ALA A 27 -12.34 -5.85 6.55
C ALA A 27 -13.03 -6.47 7.78
N ILE A 28 -12.50 -7.57 8.30
CA ILE A 28 -13.04 -8.21 9.53
C ILE A 28 -12.90 -7.26 10.73
N SER A 29 -11.80 -6.49 10.83
CA SER A 29 -11.60 -5.56 11.94
C SER A 29 -12.67 -4.46 11.99
N TYR A 30 -13.35 -4.16 10.87
CA TYR A 30 -14.41 -3.15 10.82
C TYR A 30 -15.65 -3.58 11.63
N GLN A 31 -15.92 -4.88 11.74
CA GLN A 31 -17.00 -5.41 12.57
C GLN A 31 -16.80 -5.12 14.06
N GLY A 32 -15.57 -4.88 14.49
CA GLY A 32 -15.20 -4.55 15.86
C GLY A 32 -15.00 -3.05 16.12
N GLY A 33 -15.59 -2.18 15.30
CA GLY A 33 -15.57 -0.72 15.48
C GLY A 33 -14.45 0.01 14.74
N ASN A 34 -13.61 -0.72 13.97
CA ASN A 34 -12.59 -0.10 13.14
C ASN A 34 -13.19 0.48 11.84
N ASN A 35 -12.40 1.24 11.11
CA ASN A 35 -12.75 1.79 9.80
C ASN A 35 -11.50 1.92 8.92
N GLY A 36 -11.70 2.17 7.61
CA GLY A 36 -10.59 2.23 6.64
C GLY A 36 -9.54 3.30 6.94
N ILE A 37 -9.97 4.45 7.44
CA ILE A 37 -9.07 5.56 7.78
C ILE A 37 -8.25 5.22 9.02
N ASN A 38 -8.92 4.70 10.07
CA ASN A 38 -8.24 4.29 11.28
C ASN A 38 -7.29 3.12 11.04
N MET A 39 -7.67 2.16 10.19
CA MET A 39 -6.81 1.06 9.78
C MET A 39 -5.56 1.54 9.04
N ALA A 40 -5.71 2.50 8.11
CA ALA A 40 -4.57 3.10 7.42
C ALA A 40 -3.62 3.82 8.39
N PHE A 41 -4.19 4.53 9.38
CA PHE A 41 -3.42 5.17 10.45
C PHE A 41 -2.64 4.14 11.28
N LEU A 42 -3.30 3.11 11.78
CA LEU A 42 -2.67 2.08 12.62
C LEU A 42 -1.56 1.35 11.86
N ARG A 43 -1.77 1.03 10.58
CA ARG A 43 -0.77 0.41 9.71
C ARG A 43 0.47 1.30 9.51
N ALA A 44 0.31 2.62 9.50
CA ALA A 44 1.43 3.55 9.44
C ALA A 44 2.13 3.72 10.79
N PHE A 45 1.35 3.77 11.86
CA PHE A 45 1.81 4.17 13.19
C PHE A 45 2.48 3.02 13.96
N LEU A 46 1.86 1.84 13.97
CA LEU A 46 2.33 0.70 14.77
C LEU A 46 3.75 0.23 14.43
N PRO A 47 4.23 0.23 13.17
CA PRO A 47 5.61 -0.15 12.86
C PRO A 47 6.67 0.86 13.31
N ILE A 48 6.32 2.13 13.58
CA ILE A 48 7.30 3.20 13.86
C ILE A 48 8.27 2.85 14.99
N PRO A 49 7.86 2.36 16.17
CA PRO A 49 8.79 2.03 17.24
C PRO A 49 9.83 0.98 16.83
N VAL A 50 9.39 -0.06 16.11
CA VAL A 50 10.27 -1.12 15.62
C VAL A 50 11.23 -0.59 14.57
N LEU A 51 10.74 0.21 13.63
CA LEU A 51 11.55 0.82 12.57
C LEU A 51 12.59 1.79 13.15
N LEU A 52 12.26 2.57 14.18
CA LEU A 52 13.19 3.44 14.89
C LEU A 52 14.29 2.62 15.58
N LEU A 53 13.94 1.52 16.22
CA LEU A 53 14.93 0.62 16.83
C LEU A 53 15.86 0.03 15.77
N LEU A 54 15.31 -0.47 14.67
CA LEU A 54 16.10 -1.03 13.58
C LEU A 54 17.00 0.02 12.92
N TRP A 55 16.50 1.24 12.73
CA TRP A 55 17.33 2.35 12.26
C TRP A 55 18.46 2.64 13.22
N PHE A 56 18.17 2.75 14.52
CA PHE A 56 19.19 3.02 15.54
C PHE A 56 20.32 1.97 15.52
N PHE A 57 19.98 0.68 15.43
CA PHE A 57 20.99 -0.38 15.42
C PHE A 57 21.73 -0.53 14.08
N THR A 58 21.09 -0.23 12.96
CA THR A 58 21.65 -0.54 11.62
C THR A 58 22.34 0.67 10.98
N ALA A 59 21.82 1.88 11.18
CA ALA A 59 22.25 3.08 10.47
C ALA A 59 22.43 4.31 11.36
N ARG A 60 22.82 4.12 12.62
CA ARG A 60 22.99 5.18 13.63
C ARG A 60 23.85 6.36 13.17
N LYS A 61 24.85 6.12 12.33
CA LYS A 61 25.80 7.14 11.83
C LYS A 61 25.29 7.84 10.56
N SER A 62 24.22 7.37 9.95
CA SER A 62 23.67 7.96 8.73
C SER A 62 22.61 8.99 9.07
N VAL A 63 22.89 10.25 8.76
CA VAL A 63 21.91 11.34 8.88
C VAL A 63 21.30 11.60 7.50
N PRO A 64 19.98 11.56 7.35
CA PRO A 64 19.35 11.80 6.07
C PRO A 64 19.50 13.25 5.63
N THR A 65 19.79 13.46 4.36
CA THR A 65 19.81 14.80 3.77
C THR A 65 18.39 15.35 3.64
N ARG A 66 18.25 16.68 3.55
CA ARG A 66 16.92 17.32 3.35
C ARG A 66 16.20 16.79 2.13
N ARG A 67 16.92 16.48 1.05
CA ARG A 67 16.36 15.88 -0.15
C ARG A 67 15.80 14.47 0.11
N GLN A 68 16.56 13.64 0.81
CA GLN A 68 16.14 12.28 1.18
C GLN A 68 14.90 12.29 2.08
N VAL A 69 14.85 13.22 3.06
CA VAL A 69 13.66 13.40 3.90
C VAL A 69 12.47 13.83 3.04
N GLY A 70 12.63 14.81 2.16
CA GLY A 70 11.57 15.25 1.25
C GLY A 70 11.03 14.12 0.38
N THR A 71 11.91 13.29 -0.17
CA THR A 71 11.50 12.11 -0.94
C THR A 71 10.78 11.09 -0.07
N GLY A 72 11.26 10.81 1.13
CA GLY A 72 10.59 9.91 2.08
C GLY A 72 9.19 10.41 2.44
N VAL A 73 9.00 11.71 2.62
CA VAL A 73 7.68 12.33 2.88
C VAL A 73 6.75 12.17 1.68
N ILE A 74 7.23 12.40 0.44
CA ILE A 74 6.44 12.18 -0.77
C ILE A 74 6.04 10.71 -0.90
N LEU A 75 6.99 9.79 -0.70
CA LEU A 75 6.73 8.35 -0.73
C LEU A 75 5.71 7.93 0.34
N GLY A 76 5.81 8.48 1.56
CA GLY A 76 4.85 8.23 2.63
C GLY A 76 3.45 8.75 2.28
N GLY A 77 3.35 9.96 1.73
CA GLY A 77 2.09 10.51 1.25
C GLY A 77 1.44 9.67 0.16
N LEU A 78 2.23 9.19 -0.81
CA LEU A 78 1.73 8.34 -1.89
C LEU A 78 1.33 6.94 -1.39
N LEU A 79 2.16 6.28 -0.58
CA LEU A 79 1.90 4.93 -0.07
C LEU A 79 0.70 4.91 0.88
N PHE A 80 0.65 5.84 1.84
CA PHE A 80 -0.45 5.87 2.79
C PHE A 80 -1.69 6.58 2.27
N GLY A 81 -1.57 7.49 1.30
CA GLY A 81 -2.70 7.96 0.50
C GLY A 81 -3.37 6.83 -0.27
N CYS A 82 -2.57 5.98 -0.91
CA CYS A 82 -3.04 4.75 -1.54
C CYS A 82 -3.75 3.82 -0.54
N THR A 83 -3.12 3.55 0.61
CA THR A 83 -3.66 2.67 1.66
C THR A 83 -4.98 3.20 2.21
N LEU A 84 -5.07 4.52 2.42
CA LEU A 84 -6.27 5.20 2.90
C LEU A 84 -7.43 5.05 1.90
N LEU A 85 -7.17 5.26 0.62
CA LEU A 85 -8.16 5.10 -0.45
C LEU A 85 -8.62 3.64 -0.55
N LEU A 86 -7.67 2.69 -0.57
CA LEU A 86 -7.98 1.27 -0.68
C LEU A 86 -8.81 0.77 0.50
N TYR A 87 -8.40 1.07 1.73
CA TYR A 87 -9.14 0.62 2.92
C TYR A 87 -10.48 1.33 3.09
N SER A 88 -10.60 2.58 2.64
CA SER A 88 -11.90 3.27 2.61
C SER A 88 -12.84 2.63 1.59
N SER A 89 -12.35 2.06 0.50
CA SER A 89 -13.19 1.40 -0.51
C SER A 89 -13.87 0.13 0.03
N TYR A 90 -13.30 -0.54 1.04
CA TYR A 90 -13.88 -1.75 1.66
C TYR A 90 -15.19 -1.50 2.40
N ALA A 91 -15.53 -0.24 2.67
CA ALA A 91 -16.84 0.11 3.22
C ALA A 91 -17.97 0.10 2.17
N TYR A 92 -17.61 0.08 0.88
CA TYR A 92 -18.55 0.22 -0.25
C TYR A 92 -18.59 -1.01 -1.15
N ILE A 93 -17.46 -1.69 -1.30
CA ILE A 93 -17.29 -2.87 -2.17
C ILE A 93 -16.51 -3.96 -1.44
N SER A 94 -16.62 -5.21 -1.93
CA SER A 94 -15.87 -6.31 -1.32
C SER A 94 -14.35 -6.09 -1.43
N PRO A 95 -13.57 -6.52 -0.41
CA PRO A 95 -12.12 -6.41 -0.43
C PRO A 95 -11.48 -7.08 -1.65
N GLY A 96 -12.10 -8.16 -2.17
CA GLY A 96 -11.64 -8.86 -3.37
C GLY A 96 -11.71 -7.98 -4.61
N ILE A 97 -12.85 -7.32 -4.86
CA ILE A 97 -13.02 -6.38 -5.98
C ILE A 97 -12.06 -5.19 -5.83
N ALA A 98 -12.01 -4.60 -4.63
CA ALA A 98 -11.16 -3.45 -4.37
C ALA A 98 -9.67 -3.75 -4.60
N THR A 99 -9.16 -4.88 -4.08
CA THR A 99 -7.76 -5.28 -4.27
C THR A 99 -7.45 -5.65 -5.71
N THR A 100 -8.39 -6.24 -6.44
CA THR A 100 -8.22 -6.52 -7.86
C THR A 100 -8.03 -5.23 -8.66
N LEU A 101 -8.87 -4.22 -8.42
CA LEU A 101 -8.73 -2.90 -9.06
C LEU A 101 -7.42 -2.21 -8.64
N HIS A 102 -7.05 -2.31 -7.38
CA HIS A 102 -5.76 -1.80 -6.90
C HIS A 102 -4.58 -2.47 -7.61
N PHE A 103 -4.59 -3.80 -7.76
CA PHE A 103 -3.53 -4.55 -8.43
C PHE A 103 -3.41 -4.29 -9.94
N MET A 104 -4.24 -3.44 -10.51
CA MET A 104 -4.02 -2.90 -11.84
C MET A 104 -2.89 -1.83 -11.88
N TYR A 105 -2.27 -1.48 -10.75
CA TYR A 105 -1.18 -0.50 -10.70
C TYR A 105 -0.02 -0.77 -11.69
N PRO A 106 0.37 -2.01 -12.05
CA PRO A 106 1.41 -2.22 -13.05
C PRO A 106 1.01 -1.70 -14.43
N LEU A 107 -0.31 -1.75 -14.74
CA LEU A 107 -0.86 -1.15 -15.95
C LEU A 107 -0.63 0.37 -15.95
N TYR A 108 -0.93 1.04 -14.84
CA TYR A 108 -0.73 2.49 -14.72
C TYR A 108 0.75 2.85 -14.79
N VAL A 109 1.65 2.05 -14.21
CA VAL A 109 3.10 2.24 -14.30
C VAL A 109 3.58 2.14 -15.76
N VAL A 110 3.10 1.13 -16.51
CA VAL A 110 3.46 0.98 -17.93
C VAL A 110 2.89 2.10 -18.76
N LEU A 111 1.62 2.47 -18.55
CA LEU A 111 0.98 3.59 -19.24
C LEU A 111 1.74 4.88 -19.02
N PHE A 112 2.09 5.19 -17.77
CA PHE A 112 2.86 6.37 -17.41
C PHE A 112 4.24 6.38 -18.07
N ASN A 113 4.97 5.25 -18.03
CA ASN A 113 6.28 5.15 -18.68
C ASN A 113 6.18 5.28 -20.20
N THR A 114 5.10 4.78 -20.82
CA THR A 114 4.88 4.91 -22.27
C THR A 114 4.58 6.36 -22.66
N VAL A 115 3.68 7.01 -21.94
CA VAL A 115 3.25 8.38 -22.26
C VAL A 115 4.35 9.41 -21.93
N PHE A 116 4.91 9.36 -20.72
CA PHE A 116 5.82 10.40 -20.24
C PHE A 116 7.29 10.10 -20.50
N ARG A 117 7.70 8.84 -20.48
CA ARG A 117 9.09 8.44 -20.76
C ARG A 117 9.31 7.91 -22.16
N ARG A 118 8.24 7.84 -22.99
CA ARG A 118 8.26 7.33 -24.37
C ARG A 118 8.87 5.94 -24.49
N GLN A 119 8.79 5.14 -23.45
CA GLN A 119 9.27 3.75 -23.44
C GLN A 119 8.20 2.87 -24.07
N LYS A 120 8.52 2.19 -25.17
CA LYS A 120 7.60 1.24 -25.80
C LYS A 120 7.50 -0.02 -24.93
N PRO A 121 6.29 -0.41 -24.45
CA PRO A 121 6.14 -1.65 -23.71
C PRO A 121 6.38 -2.85 -24.62
N GLY A 122 7.10 -3.86 -24.14
CA GLY A 122 7.26 -5.13 -24.86
C GLY A 122 5.92 -5.87 -24.96
N LEU A 123 5.78 -6.72 -25.99
CA LEU A 123 4.54 -7.48 -26.27
C LEU A 123 4.05 -8.27 -25.05
N ILE A 124 4.94 -8.92 -24.34
CA ILE A 124 4.63 -9.69 -23.11
C ILE A 124 3.94 -8.81 -22.05
N ARG A 125 4.39 -7.56 -21.87
CA ARG A 125 3.77 -6.63 -20.94
C ARG A 125 2.36 -6.24 -21.37
N ILE A 126 2.16 -6.00 -22.67
CA ILE A 126 0.83 -5.67 -23.22
C ILE A 126 -0.13 -6.84 -23.01
N VAL A 127 0.29 -8.06 -23.32
CA VAL A 127 -0.54 -9.26 -23.11
C VAL A 127 -0.88 -9.45 -21.64
N GLY A 128 0.09 -9.32 -20.73
CA GLY A 128 -0.16 -9.40 -19.30
C GLY A 128 -1.14 -8.34 -18.79
N MET A 129 -1.06 -7.11 -19.33
CA MET A 129 -2.01 -6.04 -19.03
C MET A 129 -3.43 -6.38 -19.47
N LEU A 130 -3.61 -6.87 -20.68
CA LEU A 130 -4.92 -7.25 -21.22
C LEU A 130 -5.54 -8.40 -20.42
N LEU A 131 -4.76 -9.42 -20.09
CA LEU A 131 -5.21 -10.54 -19.25
C LEU A 131 -5.61 -10.07 -17.85
N GLY A 132 -4.82 -9.17 -17.25
CA GLY A 132 -5.15 -8.56 -15.96
C GLY A 132 -6.45 -7.75 -16.00
N MET A 133 -6.68 -6.97 -17.05
CA MET A 133 -7.95 -6.24 -17.25
C MET A 133 -9.15 -7.19 -17.39
N ILE A 134 -9.04 -8.24 -18.20
CA ILE A 134 -10.09 -9.23 -18.38
C ILE A 134 -10.41 -9.90 -17.03
N GLY A 135 -9.38 -10.34 -16.28
CA GLY A 135 -9.56 -10.93 -14.96
C GLY A 135 -10.24 -9.98 -13.96
N ALA A 136 -9.89 -8.69 -13.98
CA ALA A 136 -10.51 -7.68 -13.12
C ALA A 136 -12.00 -7.47 -13.44
N VAL A 137 -12.37 -7.41 -14.74
CA VAL A 137 -13.76 -7.27 -15.17
C VAL A 137 -14.56 -8.51 -14.78
N MET A 138 -14.04 -9.71 -15.01
CA MET A 138 -14.71 -10.96 -14.62
C MET A 138 -14.95 -11.05 -13.11
N LEU A 139 -14.04 -10.54 -12.28
CA LEU A 139 -14.20 -10.54 -10.81
C LEU A 139 -15.28 -9.56 -10.33
N VAL A 140 -15.45 -8.44 -11.01
CA VAL A 140 -16.53 -7.48 -10.71
C VAL A 140 -17.89 -8.11 -10.98
N ASP A 141 -18.04 -8.82 -12.09
CA ASP A 141 -19.32 -9.47 -12.47
C ASP A 141 -19.63 -10.70 -11.61
N LEU A 142 -18.63 -11.51 -11.25
CA LEU A 142 -18.83 -12.74 -10.48
C LEU A 142 -19.00 -12.47 -8.97
N GLY A 143 -18.61 -11.28 -8.51
CA GLY A 143 -18.63 -10.93 -7.07
C GLY A 143 -20.02 -10.75 -6.47
N GLY A 144 -21.12 -10.71 -7.25
CA GLY A 144 -22.52 -10.69 -6.79
C GLY A 144 -22.91 -9.60 -5.79
N GLY A 145 -21.99 -8.70 -5.45
CA GLY A 145 -22.19 -7.60 -4.53
C GLY A 145 -22.54 -6.30 -5.24
N SER A 146 -23.20 -5.39 -4.54
CA SER A 146 -23.45 -4.03 -5.04
C SER A 146 -22.12 -3.36 -5.37
N SER A 147 -21.88 -3.13 -6.66
CA SER A 147 -20.71 -2.37 -7.13
C SER A 147 -20.97 -0.88 -6.93
N ASP A 148 -20.78 -0.39 -5.70
CA ASP A 148 -20.92 1.03 -5.40
C ASP A 148 -19.86 1.83 -6.20
N PRO A 149 -20.27 2.79 -7.04
CA PRO A 149 -19.35 3.59 -7.85
C PRO A 149 -18.28 4.32 -7.03
N VAL A 150 -18.61 4.72 -5.79
CA VAL A 150 -17.66 5.39 -4.88
C VAL A 150 -16.55 4.42 -4.49
N GLY A 151 -16.91 3.19 -4.12
CA GLY A 151 -15.94 2.15 -3.77
C GLY A 151 -15.02 1.79 -4.93
N LEU A 152 -15.59 1.63 -6.14
CA LEU A 152 -14.83 1.36 -7.37
C LEU A 152 -13.86 2.50 -7.68
N PHE A 153 -14.31 3.76 -7.58
CA PHE A 153 -13.46 4.93 -7.82
C PHE A 153 -12.32 5.04 -6.81
N LEU A 154 -12.58 4.81 -5.52
CA LEU A 154 -11.55 4.83 -4.48
C LEU A 154 -10.50 3.73 -4.72
N ALA A 155 -10.93 2.51 -5.05
CA ALA A 155 -10.03 1.41 -5.35
C ALA A 155 -9.18 1.69 -6.60
N PHE A 156 -9.79 2.21 -7.66
CA PHE A 156 -9.09 2.61 -8.89
C PHE A 156 -8.03 3.70 -8.60
N LEU A 157 -8.42 4.73 -7.87
CA LEU A 157 -7.53 5.83 -7.51
C LEU A 157 -6.37 5.36 -6.63
N SER A 158 -6.60 4.39 -5.74
CA SER A 158 -5.54 3.78 -4.93
C SER A 158 -4.45 3.14 -5.78
N GLY A 159 -4.82 2.47 -6.88
CA GLY A 159 -3.87 1.90 -7.84
C GLY A 159 -3.00 2.97 -8.52
N ILE A 160 -3.57 4.13 -8.85
CA ILE A 160 -2.83 5.27 -9.42
C ILE A 160 -1.81 5.82 -8.40
N PHE A 161 -2.22 6.01 -7.14
CA PHE A 161 -1.31 6.45 -6.07
C PHE A 161 -0.16 5.47 -5.86
N TYR A 162 -0.45 4.17 -5.89
CA TYR A 162 0.59 3.15 -5.76
C TYR A 162 1.53 3.11 -6.96
N ALA A 163 1.01 3.30 -8.18
CA ALA A 163 1.84 3.43 -9.38
C ALA A 163 2.78 4.65 -9.27
N ALA A 164 2.27 5.79 -8.80
CA ALA A 164 3.08 6.98 -8.56
C ALA A 164 4.16 6.72 -7.49
N TYR A 165 3.82 6.01 -6.39
CA TYR A 165 4.79 5.58 -5.39
C TYR A 165 5.92 4.75 -6.00
N ILE A 166 5.61 3.74 -6.82
CA ILE A 166 6.59 2.90 -7.50
C ILE A 166 7.50 3.72 -8.43
N LEU A 167 6.94 4.67 -9.19
CA LEU A 167 7.70 5.51 -10.11
C LEU A 167 8.67 6.46 -9.38
N VAL A 168 8.26 7.02 -8.25
CA VAL A 168 9.12 7.84 -7.39
C VAL A 168 10.22 6.99 -6.76
N LEU A 169 9.87 5.81 -6.22
CA LEU A 169 10.81 4.89 -5.61
C LEU A 169 11.90 4.42 -6.60
N GLN A 170 11.51 4.13 -7.85
CA GLN A 170 12.47 3.77 -8.91
C GLN A 170 13.46 4.90 -9.22
N LYS A 171 13.04 6.16 -9.15
CA LYS A 171 13.91 7.31 -9.38
C LYS A 171 14.94 7.48 -8.25
N GLU A 172 14.59 7.15 -7.03
CA GLU A 172 15.45 7.27 -5.84
C GLU A 172 16.51 6.16 -5.73
N SER A 173 16.42 5.09 -6.52
CA SER A 173 17.43 4.03 -6.57
C SER A 173 18.83 4.55 -6.94
N ALA A 174 18.93 5.76 -7.47
CA ALA A 174 20.19 6.42 -7.81
C ALA A 174 20.96 7.02 -6.60
N SER A 175 20.28 7.20 -5.42
CA SER A 175 20.91 7.68 -4.19
C SER A 175 20.32 6.93 -2.98
N PRO A 176 20.72 5.68 -2.77
CA PRO A 176 20.06 4.79 -1.82
C PRO A 176 20.23 5.29 -0.38
N MET A 177 19.11 5.49 0.30
CA MET A 177 19.05 5.67 1.74
C MET A 177 18.98 4.28 2.41
N PRO A 178 19.54 4.10 3.62
CA PRO A 178 19.35 2.87 4.38
C PRO A 178 17.84 2.53 4.51
N LEU A 179 17.49 1.26 4.26
CA LEU A 179 16.10 0.83 4.15
C LEU A 179 15.24 1.23 5.37
N TYR A 180 15.75 0.95 6.59
CA TYR A 180 15.00 1.24 7.82
C TYR A 180 14.82 2.74 8.05
N GLN A 181 15.78 3.56 7.64
CA GLN A 181 15.70 5.01 7.69
C GLN A 181 14.59 5.52 6.75
N LEU A 182 14.58 5.03 5.51
CA LEU A 182 13.53 5.37 4.53
C LEU A 182 12.15 4.95 5.04
N MET A 183 12.01 3.69 5.49
CA MET A 183 10.72 3.16 5.97
C MET A 183 10.23 3.92 7.21
N THR A 184 11.11 4.36 8.10
CA THR A 184 10.74 5.18 9.25
C THR A 184 10.15 6.52 8.81
N ILE A 185 10.80 7.23 7.87
CA ILE A 185 10.32 8.52 7.36
C ILE A 185 8.98 8.33 6.64
N VAL A 186 8.86 7.29 5.81
CA VAL A 186 7.62 6.92 5.10
C VAL A 186 6.49 6.65 6.09
N SER A 187 6.73 5.87 7.14
CA SER A 187 5.72 5.54 8.16
C SER A 187 5.31 6.76 8.99
N ILE A 188 6.26 7.60 9.41
CA ILE A 188 5.95 8.83 10.16
C ILE A 188 5.11 9.79 9.31
N SER A 189 5.51 10.05 8.07
CA SER A 189 4.76 10.95 7.19
C SER A 189 3.40 10.40 6.81
N GLY A 190 3.30 9.07 6.60
CA GLY A 190 2.03 8.39 6.38
C GLY A 190 1.10 8.43 7.58
N ALA A 191 1.63 8.18 8.79
CA ALA A 191 0.86 8.31 10.03
C ALA A 191 0.36 9.74 10.24
N ALA A 192 1.20 10.75 9.98
CA ALA A 192 0.79 12.15 10.05
C ALA A 192 -0.33 12.48 9.05
N LEU A 193 -0.22 12.03 7.80
CA LEU A 193 -1.27 12.20 6.79
C LEU A 193 -2.59 11.55 7.24
N CYS A 194 -2.55 10.28 7.64
CA CYS A 194 -3.73 9.54 8.08
C CYS A 194 -4.33 10.15 9.37
N ALA A 195 -3.48 10.66 10.28
CA ALA A 195 -3.94 11.34 11.48
C ALA A 195 -4.69 12.64 11.13
N VAL A 196 -4.14 13.48 10.26
CA VAL A 196 -4.80 14.72 9.81
C VAL A 196 -6.16 14.42 9.18
N VAL A 197 -6.22 13.47 8.24
CA VAL A 197 -7.48 13.08 7.59
C VAL A 197 -8.44 12.46 8.61
N GLY A 198 -7.97 11.57 9.46
CA GLY A 198 -8.80 10.87 10.43
C GLY A 198 -9.36 11.78 11.53
N LEU A 199 -8.58 12.76 11.99
CA LEU A 199 -9.03 13.77 12.94
C LEU A 199 -10.04 14.74 12.31
N SER A 200 -9.77 15.21 11.09
CA SER A 200 -10.67 16.12 10.37
C SER A 200 -12.03 15.48 10.07
N MET A 201 -12.07 14.16 9.90
CA MET A 201 -13.31 13.41 9.65
C MET A 201 -13.92 12.79 10.91
N GLY A 202 -13.30 12.95 12.09
CA GLY A 202 -13.75 12.33 13.33
C GLY A 202 -13.75 10.79 13.30
N LYS A 203 -12.90 10.18 12.47
CA LYS A 203 -12.85 8.73 12.22
C LYS A 203 -11.67 8.02 12.89
N LEU A 204 -10.82 8.72 13.62
CA LEU A 204 -9.81 8.07 14.45
C LEU A 204 -10.45 7.58 15.75
N THR A 205 -10.25 6.32 16.05
CA THR A 205 -10.74 5.69 17.27
C THR A 205 -9.74 4.67 17.82
N LEU A 206 -9.58 4.66 19.13
CA LEU A 206 -8.89 3.60 19.86
C LEU A 206 -9.88 2.66 20.55
N ALA A 207 -11.19 2.98 20.49
CA ALA A 207 -12.27 2.18 21.08
C ALA A 207 -12.60 0.99 20.17
N LEU A 208 -11.64 0.06 20.01
CA LEU A 208 -11.79 -1.17 19.25
C LEU A 208 -11.99 -2.35 20.21
N THR A 209 -12.74 -3.35 19.76
CA THR A 209 -12.81 -4.62 20.48
C THR A 209 -11.45 -5.33 20.47
N ALA A 210 -11.19 -6.20 21.46
CA ALA A 210 -9.93 -6.94 21.54
C ALA A 210 -9.61 -7.76 20.27
N PRO A 211 -10.57 -8.45 19.62
CA PRO A 211 -10.34 -9.10 18.34
C PRO A 211 -9.96 -8.11 17.23
N ALA A 212 -10.63 -6.93 17.16
CA ALA A 212 -10.34 -5.92 16.15
C ALA A 212 -8.93 -5.34 16.30
N TRP A 213 -8.44 -5.16 17.53
CA TRP A 213 -7.04 -4.84 17.80
C TRP A 213 -6.08 -5.93 17.31
N GLY A 214 -6.40 -7.21 17.56
CA GLY A 214 -5.61 -8.33 17.04
C GLY A 214 -5.48 -8.31 15.53
N TYR A 215 -6.57 -8.06 14.80
CA TYR A 215 -6.55 -7.93 13.34
C TYR A 215 -5.79 -6.69 12.89
N ALA A 216 -5.96 -5.55 13.56
CA ALA A 216 -5.25 -4.32 13.20
C ALA A 216 -3.72 -4.47 13.35
N VAL A 217 -3.26 -5.08 14.45
CA VAL A 217 -1.83 -5.36 14.68
C VAL A 217 -1.29 -6.37 13.67
N SER A 218 -2.09 -7.38 13.28
CA SER A 218 -1.68 -8.38 12.29
C SER A 218 -1.53 -7.80 10.87
N VAL A 219 -2.21 -6.68 10.58
CA VAL A 219 -2.17 -5.98 9.29
C VAL A 219 -1.06 -4.93 9.25
N ALA A 220 -0.62 -4.43 10.40
CA ALA A 220 0.38 -3.38 10.53
C ALA A 220 1.82 -3.91 10.42
#